data_a054807de30358db62a213898546f838
#
_entry.id   a054807de30358db62a213898546f838
#
_cell.length_a   1.000
_cell.length_b   1.000
_cell.length_c   1.000
_cell.angle_alpha   90.00
_cell.angle_beta   90.00
_cell.angle_gamma   90.00
#
_symmetry.space_group_name_H-M   'P 1'
#
loop_
_entity.id
_entity.type
_entity.pdbx_description
1 polymer ?
#
loop_
_entity_poly.entity_id
_entity_poly.type
_entity_poly.pdbx_seq_one_letter_code
_entity_poly.pdbx_strand_id
1 'polypeptide(L)'
;MINFREYSNKKIAVLGLGSENEALVLWFANKGVPVHLSIYDRREASALEDKQEKISHLASGLSINWQLGRKSYQSLKGYDELWRSPGWPIFCPQIQEAIHNGVVLNSPMNLFFELCPTRNIIGVTGSKGKGTTASLIYDILKLANYPVFLGGNIGVPPFAFFD
;
A
#
# COMPACT_ATOMS: atom_id res chain seq x y z
N MET A 1 16.04 4.13 -11.36
CA MET A 1 14.78 4.31 -12.10
C MET A 1 13.90 3.13 -11.75
N ILE A 2 12.69 3.37 -11.21
CA ILE A 2 11.76 2.31 -10.81
C ILE A 2 11.34 1.52 -12.06
N ASN A 3 11.48 0.21 -12.02
CA ASN A 3 11.10 -0.65 -13.14
C ASN A 3 9.62 -1.04 -13.06
N PHE A 4 8.73 -0.20 -13.55
CA PHE A 4 7.28 -0.48 -13.57
C PHE A 4 6.88 -1.63 -14.49
N ARG A 5 7.76 -2.05 -15.42
CA ARG A 5 7.44 -3.12 -16.39
C ARG A 5 7.12 -4.45 -15.71
N GLU A 6 7.70 -4.70 -14.54
CA GLU A 6 7.44 -5.92 -13.77
C GLU A 6 6.03 -6.00 -13.17
N TYR A 7 5.33 -4.86 -13.06
CA TYR A 7 3.94 -4.79 -12.60
C TYR A 7 2.93 -4.80 -13.76
N SER A 8 3.41 -4.63 -14.99
CA SER A 8 2.54 -4.53 -16.16
C SER A 8 1.72 -5.82 -16.34
N ASN A 9 0.40 -5.68 -16.41
CA ASN A 9 -0.58 -6.75 -16.54
C ASN A 9 -0.64 -7.76 -15.36
N LYS A 10 0.07 -7.51 -14.24
CA LYS A 10 -0.10 -8.33 -13.04
C LYS A 10 -1.52 -8.23 -12.49
N LYS A 11 -1.99 -9.35 -11.97
CA LYS A 11 -3.23 -9.45 -11.18
C LYS A 11 -2.87 -9.33 -9.71
N ILE A 12 -3.27 -8.24 -9.09
CA ILE A 12 -2.89 -7.92 -7.71
C ILE A 12 -4.13 -7.82 -6.83
N ALA A 13 -4.13 -8.53 -5.70
CA ALA A 13 -5.15 -8.38 -4.69
C ALA A 13 -4.69 -7.41 -3.59
N VAL A 14 -5.42 -6.32 -3.41
CA VAL A 14 -5.19 -5.34 -2.35
C VAL A 14 -6.06 -5.71 -1.15
N LEU A 15 -5.44 -6.11 -0.05
CA LEU A 15 -6.14 -6.62 1.13
C LEU A 15 -6.24 -5.53 2.21
N GLY A 16 -7.40 -4.88 2.27
CA GLY A 16 -7.71 -3.75 3.13
C GLY A 16 -7.28 -2.41 2.55
N LEU A 17 -8.23 -1.52 2.30
CA LEU A 17 -7.97 -0.17 1.78
C LEU A 17 -7.76 0.84 2.93
N GLY A 18 -6.75 0.58 3.76
CA GLY A 18 -6.22 1.56 4.72
C GLY A 18 -5.48 2.69 4.00
N SER A 19 -5.03 3.71 4.75
CA SER A 19 -4.33 4.87 4.18
C SER A 19 -3.08 4.50 3.36
N GLU A 20 -2.33 3.48 3.79
CA GLU A 20 -1.11 3.03 3.09
C GLU A 20 -1.43 2.38 1.74
N ASN A 21 -2.41 1.46 1.69
CA ASN A 21 -2.83 0.83 0.44
C ASN A 21 -3.55 1.82 -0.48
N GLU A 22 -4.32 2.77 0.07
CA GLU A 22 -4.91 3.86 -0.71
C GLU A 22 -3.83 4.68 -1.41
N ALA A 23 -2.81 5.13 -0.67
CA ALA A 23 -1.70 5.91 -1.23
C ALA A 23 -0.93 5.10 -2.29
N LEU A 24 -0.69 3.82 -2.07
CA LEU A 24 -0.05 2.92 -3.02
C LEU A 24 -0.87 2.79 -4.32
N VAL A 25 -2.18 2.54 -4.21
CA VAL A 25 -3.08 2.42 -5.38
C VAL A 25 -3.12 3.74 -6.17
N LEU A 26 -3.24 4.88 -5.49
CA LEU A 26 -3.24 6.20 -6.11
C LEU A 26 -1.91 6.48 -6.82
N TRP A 27 -0.79 6.10 -6.22
CA TRP A 27 0.51 6.26 -6.83
C TRP A 27 0.67 5.43 -8.11
N PHE A 28 0.24 4.16 -8.13
CA PHE A 28 0.22 3.34 -9.34
C PHE A 28 -0.70 3.93 -10.42
N ALA A 29 -1.87 4.47 -10.02
CA ALA A 29 -2.78 5.16 -10.91
C ALA A 29 -2.11 6.37 -11.59
N ASN A 30 -1.44 7.22 -10.81
CA ASN A 30 -0.75 8.41 -11.30
C ASN A 30 0.43 8.07 -12.24
N LYS A 31 1.08 6.92 -12.04
CA LYS A 31 2.18 6.47 -12.92
C LYS A 31 1.68 5.79 -14.20
N GLY A 32 0.38 5.57 -14.35
CA GLY A 32 -0.21 4.95 -15.54
C GLY A 32 0.25 3.50 -15.77
N VAL A 33 0.59 2.78 -14.71
CA VAL A 33 1.02 1.38 -14.81
C VAL A 33 -0.20 0.49 -15.07
N PRO A 34 -0.26 -0.25 -16.17
CA PRO A 34 -1.41 -1.10 -16.47
C PRO A 34 -1.41 -2.35 -15.59
N VAL A 35 -2.10 -2.30 -14.45
CA VAL A 35 -2.28 -3.42 -13.53
C VAL A 35 -3.75 -3.75 -13.35
N HIS A 36 -4.07 -5.01 -13.04
CA HIS A 36 -5.41 -5.44 -12.68
C HIS A 36 -5.50 -5.54 -11.16
N LEU A 37 -6.21 -4.61 -10.54
CA LEU A 37 -6.37 -4.57 -9.09
C LEU A 37 -7.72 -5.16 -8.68
N SER A 38 -7.73 -6.06 -7.70
CA SER A 38 -8.93 -6.44 -6.96
C SER A 38 -8.79 -5.94 -5.53
N ILE A 39 -9.62 -4.99 -5.15
CA ILE A 39 -9.55 -4.36 -3.82
C ILE A 39 -10.54 -5.06 -2.89
N TYR A 40 -10.02 -5.74 -1.90
CA TYR A 40 -10.77 -6.44 -0.87
C TYR A 40 -10.81 -5.60 0.40
N ASP A 41 -12.00 -5.29 0.89
CA ASP A 41 -12.18 -4.66 2.20
C ASP A 41 -13.40 -5.25 2.92
N ARG A 42 -13.30 -5.36 4.24
CA ARG A 42 -14.39 -5.91 5.08
C ARG A 42 -15.51 -4.90 5.31
N ARG A 43 -15.25 -3.63 5.05
CA ARG A 43 -16.26 -2.57 5.11
C ARG A 43 -17.17 -2.65 3.91
N GLU A 44 -18.41 -2.21 4.10
CA GLU A 44 -19.37 -2.08 3.01
C GLU A 44 -19.04 -0.90 2.10
N ALA A 45 -19.60 -0.87 0.90
CA ALA A 45 -19.32 0.15 -0.12
C ALA A 45 -19.57 1.57 0.39
N SER A 46 -20.64 1.78 1.16
CA SER A 46 -20.99 3.10 1.73
C SER A 46 -19.91 3.68 2.68
N ALA A 47 -19.11 2.82 3.30
CA ALA A 47 -17.99 3.25 4.16
C ALA A 47 -16.70 3.58 3.40
N LEU A 48 -16.70 3.36 2.09
CA LEU A 48 -15.53 3.55 1.22
C LEU A 48 -15.83 4.44 0.00
N GLU A 49 -16.99 5.05 -0.06
CA GLU A 49 -17.49 5.82 -1.20
C GLU A 49 -16.50 6.92 -1.61
N ASP A 50 -16.05 7.76 -0.66
CA ASP A 50 -15.06 8.81 -0.92
C ASP A 50 -13.75 8.27 -1.53
N LYS A 51 -13.31 7.09 -1.05
CA LYS A 51 -12.09 6.45 -1.56
C LYS A 51 -12.29 5.87 -2.94
N GLN A 52 -13.45 5.26 -3.20
CA GLN A 52 -13.81 4.75 -4.50
C GLN A 52 -13.88 5.86 -5.54
N GLU A 53 -14.53 6.98 -5.22
CA GLU A 53 -14.59 8.15 -6.10
C GLU A 53 -13.19 8.70 -6.38
N LYS A 54 -12.40 8.95 -5.34
CA LYS A 54 -11.05 9.47 -5.47
C LYS A 54 -10.16 8.58 -6.36
N ILE A 55 -10.20 7.26 -6.13
CA ILE A 55 -9.42 6.31 -6.93
C ILE A 55 -9.95 6.26 -8.36
N SER A 56 -11.27 6.25 -8.58
CA SER A 56 -11.87 6.19 -9.91
C SER A 56 -11.53 7.41 -10.76
N HIS A 57 -11.49 8.59 -10.16
CA HIS A 57 -11.10 9.83 -10.86
C HIS A 57 -9.65 9.81 -11.36
N LEU A 58 -8.73 9.20 -10.61
CA LEU A 58 -7.32 9.16 -10.95
C LEU A 58 -6.92 7.91 -11.73
N ALA A 59 -7.73 6.87 -11.69
CA ALA A 59 -7.40 5.54 -12.20
C ALA A 59 -7.84 5.30 -13.65
N SER A 60 -7.85 6.31 -14.52
CA SER A 60 -8.30 6.17 -15.92
C SER A 60 -7.54 5.09 -16.74
N GLY A 61 -6.45 4.54 -16.23
CA GLY A 61 -5.67 3.46 -16.84
C GLY A 61 -5.66 2.13 -16.06
N LEU A 62 -6.32 2.07 -14.88
CA LEU A 62 -6.34 0.86 -14.04
C LEU A 62 -7.65 0.08 -14.21
N SER A 63 -7.55 -1.25 -14.31
CA SER A 63 -8.71 -2.12 -14.15
C SER A 63 -8.90 -2.44 -12.67
N ILE A 64 -9.94 -1.91 -12.04
CA ILE A 64 -10.22 -2.11 -10.61
C ILE A 64 -11.50 -2.89 -10.41
N ASN A 65 -11.39 -4.00 -9.68
CA ASN A 65 -12.52 -4.82 -9.24
C ASN A 65 -12.70 -4.64 -7.72
N TRP A 66 -13.86 -4.19 -7.29
CA TRP A 66 -14.19 -3.96 -5.89
C TRP A 66 -14.84 -5.19 -5.27
N GLN A 67 -14.26 -5.71 -4.21
CA GLN A 67 -14.73 -6.86 -3.43
C GLN A 67 -14.92 -6.41 -1.97
N LEU A 68 -16.11 -5.88 -1.67
CA LEU A 68 -16.40 -5.21 -0.41
C LEU A 68 -17.33 -6.04 0.48
N GLY A 69 -17.26 -5.81 1.78
CA GLY A 69 -18.04 -6.52 2.78
C GLY A 69 -17.36 -7.79 3.33
N ARG A 70 -17.92 -8.34 4.40
CA ARG A 70 -17.30 -9.43 5.18
C ARG A 70 -17.11 -10.76 4.43
N LYS A 71 -17.87 -11.02 3.37
CA LYS A 71 -17.82 -12.26 2.60
C LYS A 71 -17.00 -12.15 1.31
N SER A 72 -16.36 -11.01 1.06
CA SER A 72 -15.73 -10.68 -0.21
C SER A 72 -14.51 -11.54 -0.59
N TYR A 73 -13.82 -12.15 0.39
CA TYR A 73 -12.55 -12.84 0.15
C TYR A 73 -12.61 -14.35 0.43
N GLN A 74 -13.34 -15.08 -0.39
CA GLN A 74 -13.43 -16.55 -0.24
C GLN A 74 -12.21 -17.26 -0.84
N SER A 75 -11.59 -16.70 -1.87
CA SER A 75 -10.38 -17.25 -2.49
C SER A 75 -9.48 -16.13 -3.01
N LEU A 76 -8.17 -16.30 -2.84
CA LEU A 76 -7.12 -15.44 -3.36
C LEU A 76 -6.25 -16.17 -4.40
N LYS A 77 -6.84 -17.14 -5.11
CA LYS A 77 -6.18 -17.89 -6.20
C LYS A 77 -6.13 -17.05 -7.48
N GLY A 78 -5.07 -17.25 -8.25
CA GLY A 78 -4.93 -16.63 -9.57
C GLY A 78 -4.47 -15.17 -9.56
N TYR A 79 -4.02 -14.67 -8.43
CA TYR A 79 -3.26 -13.44 -8.31
C TYR A 79 -1.76 -13.72 -8.41
N ASP A 80 -1.03 -12.75 -8.92
CA ASP A 80 0.43 -12.78 -8.95
C ASP A 80 0.98 -12.28 -7.62
N GLU A 81 0.28 -11.32 -7.00
CA GLU A 81 0.74 -10.66 -5.79
C GLU A 81 -0.42 -10.23 -4.88
N LEU A 82 -0.18 -10.23 -3.57
CA LEU A 82 -1.09 -9.71 -2.55
C LEU A 82 -0.45 -8.50 -1.87
N TRP A 83 -1.13 -7.36 -1.87
CA TRP A 83 -0.71 -6.17 -1.12
C TRP A 83 -1.53 -6.05 0.17
N ARG A 84 -0.93 -6.49 1.26
CA ARG A 84 -1.62 -6.61 2.53
C ARG A 84 -1.44 -5.38 3.42
N SER A 85 -2.55 -4.78 3.87
CA SER A 85 -2.50 -3.78 4.94
C SER A 85 -2.15 -4.42 6.29
N PRO A 86 -1.53 -3.68 7.25
CA PRO A 86 -1.20 -4.20 8.58
C PRO A 86 -2.40 -4.77 9.33
N GLY A 87 -3.58 -4.19 9.19
CA GLY A 87 -4.82 -4.62 9.84
C GLY A 87 -5.43 -5.91 9.29
N TRP A 88 -4.92 -6.46 8.17
CA TRP A 88 -5.42 -7.71 7.62
C TRP A 88 -4.65 -8.90 8.20
N PRO A 89 -5.32 -9.93 8.77
CA PRO A 89 -4.63 -11.05 9.43
C PRO A 89 -3.76 -11.85 8.46
N ILE A 90 -2.47 -11.92 8.71
CA ILE A 90 -1.53 -12.64 7.84
C ILE A 90 -1.76 -14.17 7.86
N PHE A 91 -2.18 -14.71 9.00
CA PHE A 91 -2.39 -16.14 9.17
C PHE A 91 -3.79 -16.62 8.79
N CYS A 92 -4.58 -15.82 8.05
CA CYS A 92 -5.86 -16.31 7.56
C CYS A 92 -5.64 -17.39 6.48
N PRO A 93 -6.49 -18.44 6.44
CA PRO A 93 -6.31 -19.58 5.55
C PRO A 93 -6.15 -19.19 4.08
N GLN A 94 -6.87 -18.19 3.62
CA GLN A 94 -6.85 -17.74 2.22
C GLN A 94 -5.48 -17.17 1.81
N ILE A 95 -4.83 -16.39 2.70
CA ILE A 95 -3.48 -15.87 2.44
C ILE A 95 -2.47 -17.02 2.46
N GLN A 96 -2.57 -17.92 3.45
CA GLN A 96 -1.65 -19.05 3.55
C GLN A 96 -1.76 -19.98 2.34
N GLU A 97 -2.97 -20.26 1.87
CA GLU A 97 -3.21 -21.01 0.64
C GLU A 97 -2.63 -20.31 -0.59
N ALA A 98 -2.82 -19.00 -0.71
CA ALA A 98 -2.27 -18.22 -1.83
C ALA A 98 -0.74 -18.29 -1.84
N ILE A 99 -0.08 -18.08 -0.70
CA ILE A 99 1.38 -18.18 -0.56
C ILE A 99 1.87 -19.58 -0.92
N HIS A 100 1.18 -20.64 -0.44
CA HIS A 100 1.52 -22.03 -0.77
C HIS A 100 1.45 -22.29 -2.28
N ASN A 101 0.55 -21.61 -2.99
CA ASN A 101 0.41 -21.70 -4.45
C ASN A 101 1.32 -20.71 -5.22
N GLY A 102 2.31 -20.12 -4.56
CA GLY A 102 3.33 -19.27 -5.19
C GLY A 102 2.95 -17.80 -5.37
N VAL A 103 1.82 -17.34 -4.80
CA VAL A 103 1.46 -15.93 -4.83
C VAL A 103 2.38 -15.14 -3.89
N VAL A 104 2.94 -14.05 -4.38
CA VAL A 104 3.86 -13.20 -3.61
C VAL A 104 3.07 -12.37 -2.61
N LEU A 105 3.40 -12.46 -1.32
CA LEU A 105 2.83 -11.58 -0.30
C LEU A 105 3.71 -10.37 -0.08
N ASN A 106 3.15 -9.21 -0.31
CA ASN A 106 3.81 -7.93 -0.13
C ASN A 106 2.99 -6.97 0.77
N SER A 107 3.57 -5.84 1.10
CA SER A 107 2.91 -4.77 1.84
C SER A 107 3.32 -3.42 1.25
N PRO A 108 2.54 -2.34 1.47
CA PRO A 108 2.94 -1.01 1.05
C PRO A 108 4.34 -0.62 1.55
N MET A 109 4.68 -1.01 2.78
CA MET A 109 5.98 -0.71 3.35
C MET A 109 7.13 -1.47 2.67
N ASN A 110 6.95 -2.76 2.35
CA ASN A 110 7.96 -3.52 1.60
C ASN A 110 8.17 -2.90 0.21
N LEU A 111 7.09 -2.63 -0.50
CA LEU A 111 7.14 -1.97 -1.81
C LEU A 111 7.79 -0.59 -1.72
N PHE A 112 7.53 0.15 -0.65
CA PHE A 112 8.21 1.42 -0.42
C PHE A 112 9.73 1.23 -0.34
N PHE A 113 10.22 0.27 0.45
CA PHE A 113 11.67 0.01 0.55
C PHE A 113 12.29 -0.48 -0.76
N GLU A 114 11.56 -1.23 -1.56
CA GLU A 114 12.02 -1.70 -2.87
C GLU A 114 12.11 -0.55 -3.88
N LEU A 115 11.10 0.32 -3.91
CA LEU A 115 10.92 1.36 -4.91
C LEU A 115 11.51 2.71 -4.51
N CYS A 116 11.89 2.91 -3.24
CA CYS A 116 12.43 4.17 -2.75
C CYS A 116 13.75 4.53 -3.48
N PRO A 117 13.84 5.72 -4.09
CA PRO A 117 15.02 6.12 -4.87
C PRO A 117 16.25 6.38 -4.00
N THR A 118 16.09 6.48 -2.69
CA THR A 118 17.17 6.70 -1.73
C THR A 118 17.27 5.57 -0.71
N ARG A 119 18.47 5.34 -0.19
CA ARG A 119 18.73 4.45 0.94
C ARG A 119 18.90 5.21 2.26
N ASN A 120 18.77 6.53 2.23
CA ASN A 120 18.84 7.38 3.44
C ASN A 120 17.51 7.32 4.18
N ILE A 121 17.22 6.17 4.78
CA ILE A 121 15.97 5.90 5.50
C ILE A 121 16.30 5.64 6.97
N ILE A 122 15.61 6.37 7.86
CA ILE A 122 15.71 6.17 9.30
C ILE A 122 14.41 5.53 9.78
N GLY A 123 14.49 4.25 10.17
CA GLY A 123 13.37 3.50 10.72
C GLY A 123 13.29 3.63 12.24
N VAL A 124 12.13 4.05 12.78
CA VAL A 124 11.89 4.15 14.23
C VAL A 124 10.79 3.17 14.63
N THR A 125 11.13 2.21 15.49
CA THR A 125 10.19 1.22 16.01
C THR A 125 10.25 1.15 17.54
N GLY A 126 9.26 0.52 18.16
CA GLY A 126 9.18 0.34 19.62
C GLY A 126 7.73 0.27 20.10
N SER A 127 7.51 -0.12 21.35
CA SER A 127 6.16 -0.21 21.93
C SER A 127 5.57 1.18 22.26
N LYS A 128 6.41 2.12 22.73
CA LYS A 128 6.05 3.51 23.08
C LYS A 128 7.08 4.48 22.52
N GLY A 129 6.72 5.75 22.36
CA GLY A 129 7.64 6.83 22.00
C GLY A 129 8.06 6.89 20.53
N LYS A 130 7.69 5.90 19.69
CA LYS A 130 8.06 5.88 18.24
C LYS A 130 7.80 7.21 17.55
N GLY A 131 6.59 7.72 17.71
CA GLY A 131 6.17 8.95 17.06
C GLY A 131 6.95 10.17 17.52
N THR A 132 7.11 10.32 18.81
CA THR A 132 7.89 11.43 19.39
C THR A 132 9.33 11.39 18.89
N THR A 133 9.96 10.21 18.91
CA THR A 133 11.34 10.05 18.42
C THR A 133 11.45 10.36 16.92
N ALA A 134 10.53 9.85 16.10
CA ALA A 134 10.53 10.12 14.66
C ALA A 134 10.30 11.61 14.36
N SER A 135 9.39 12.28 15.09
CA SER A 135 9.15 13.72 14.93
C SER A 135 10.37 14.55 15.34
N LEU A 136 11.04 14.20 16.44
CA LEU A 136 12.25 14.90 16.86
C LEU A 136 13.38 14.77 15.83
N ILE A 137 13.61 13.57 15.29
CA ILE A 137 14.60 13.35 14.23
C ILE A 137 14.25 14.20 12.99
N TYR A 138 12.98 14.19 12.59
CA TYR A 138 12.50 15.00 11.47
C TYR A 138 12.75 16.49 11.69
N ASP A 139 12.41 17.02 12.86
CA ASP A 139 12.58 18.44 13.19
C ASP A 139 14.06 18.84 13.20
N ILE A 140 14.93 18.01 13.76
CA ILE A 140 16.40 18.25 13.78
C ILE A 140 16.95 18.31 12.35
N LEU A 141 16.60 17.35 11.51
CA LEU A 141 17.06 17.31 10.12
C LEU A 141 16.51 18.49 9.30
N LYS A 142 15.26 18.85 9.53
CA LYS A 142 14.61 19.99 8.88
C LYS A 142 15.26 21.32 9.27
N LEU A 143 15.58 21.51 10.55
CA LEU A 143 16.31 22.70 11.04
C LEU A 143 17.73 22.76 10.47
N ALA A 144 18.34 21.63 10.20
CA ALA A 144 19.65 21.53 9.54
C ALA A 144 19.56 21.67 8.00
N ASN A 145 18.38 22.03 7.45
CA ASN A 145 18.11 22.19 6.02
C ASN A 145 18.31 20.94 5.15
N TYR A 146 18.17 19.73 5.73
CA TYR A 146 18.10 18.52 4.92
C TYR A 146 16.71 18.36 4.30
N PRO A 147 16.60 17.91 3.03
CA PRO A 147 15.33 17.47 2.46
C PRO A 147 14.89 16.18 3.16
N VAL A 148 13.92 16.29 4.06
CA VAL A 148 13.45 15.17 4.89
C VAL A 148 11.94 15.04 4.83
N PHE A 149 11.47 13.79 4.81
CA PHE A 149 10.05 13.44 4.85
C PHE A 149 9.79 12.59 6.10
N LEU A 150 8.63 12.81 6.73
CA LEU A 150 8.16 12.03 7.87
C LEU A 150 6.94 11.23 7.44
N GLY A 151 7.03 9.91 7.49
CA GLY A 151 5.95 9.02 7.04
C GLY A 151 5.82 7.74 7.86
N GLY A 152 4.75 7.00 7.59
CA GLY A 152 4.39 5.77 8.28
C GLY A 152 3.15 5.94 9.16
N ASN A 153 3.18 5.41 10.38
CA ASN A 153 2.04 5.50 11.31
C ASN A 153 1.77 6.94 11.83
N ILE A 154 2.75 7.83 11.67
CA ILE A 154 2.64 9.27 11.93
C ILE A 154 3.04 10.01 10.66
N GLY A 155 2.40 11.13 10.43
CA GLY A 155 2.57 11.90 9.20
C GLY A 155 1.71 11.37 8.07
N VAL A 156 2.28 11.20 6.88
CA VAL A 156 1.59 10.73 5.69
C VAL A 156 2.08 9.34 5.26
N PRO A 157 1.26 8.58 4.53
CA PRO A 157 1.71 7.30 3.97
C PRO A 157 2.95 7.48 3.08
N PRO A 158 3.94 6.58 3.12
CA PRO A 158 5.19 6.73 2.38
C PRO A 158 5.02 6.97 0.88
N PHE A 159 4.04 6.33 0.24
CA PHE A 159 3.75 6.54 -1.18
C PHE A 159 3.17 7.91 -1.53
N ALA A 160 2.75 8.70 -0.55
CA ALA A 160 2.34 10.09 -0.79
C ALA A 160 3.54 11.04 -0.98
N PHE A 161 4.78 10.58 -0.77
CA PHE A 161 6.01 11.34 -1.05
C PHE A 161 6.61 11.03 -2.43
N PHE A 162 6.14 9.99 -3.10
CA PHE A 162 6.63 9.62 -4.41
C PHE A 162 5.91 10.42 -5.51
N ASP A 163 6.63 11.32 -6.13
CA ASP A 163 6.19 12.05 -7.31
C ASP A 163 6.49 11.30 -8.61
#